data_760b70e34f2678a237b5398cd9a3ef3c
#
_entry.id   760b70e34f2678a237b5398cd9a3ef3c
#
_cell.length_a   1.000
_cell.length_b   1.000
_cell.length_c   1.000
_cell.angle_alpha   90.00
_cell.angle_beta   90.00
_cell.angle_gamma   90.00
#
_symmetry.space_group_name_H-M   'P 1'
#
loop_
_entity.id
_entity.type
_entity.pdbx_description
1 polymer ?
#
loop_
_entity_poly.entity_id
_entity_poly.type
_entity_poly.pdbx_seq_one_letter_code
_entity_poly.pdbx_strand_id
1 'polypeptide(L)'
;TDLGGDSLSALTFSTLLRDIYDVDVPVGVITGPAMDLAALADYITSAIYNDSDTATFASVHGRDATVAHASDLTLSAFLDASLLDAAHRIPGPRPVTNTVLLTGANGYLGRFLCLEWLEKMAAAGGRVICLVRGRSDADARARLDAAFDSGDATLSDRYRALADAALDVIAGDLGTPRFGLTDDVWEELSRRVDRVVHPAALVNHALPYEHLFGPNVVGTAEVIRLALTDHIKPVTYLSTVAVAVGVDDFHENGDIRVDSPQRAVDESYANGYGNSKWAGEVLLRNAFDEYSLPVSVFRSDMILAHSTWAGQLNVPDVFTRLILSVVATGLAPRSFYATDTGAPTDEQGRPLAHYDGLPADFSAAAITSIAGDDVAGYRTFDILNPHDDDISLDTFVDWLRDAGCTIEIVDDYDEWFERFSAAVQELPEKQRSHSLLPLIHSYAHPQHPSSGAILPADEFASAVGDIPHLGRELIEKYLADLVALGLVSKR
;
A
#
# COMPACT_ATOMS: atom_id res chain seq x y z
N THR A 1 2.75 12.24 14.92
CA THR A 1 2.21 13.60 15.00
C THR A 1 2.91 14.36 16.12
N ASP A 2 3.05 15.68 15.98
CA ASP A 2 3.82 16.54 16.89
C ASP A 2 3.28 16.53 18.34
N LEU A 3 2.07 16.03 18.56
CA LEU A 3 1.40 15.90 19.86
C LEU A 3 1.44 14.48 20.44
N GLY A 4 2.17 13.54 19.82
CA GLY A 4 2.33 12.16 20.30
C GLY A 4 1.09 11.26 20.14
N GLY A 5 0.08 11.70 19.40
CA GLY A 5 -1.11 10.89 19.10
C GLY A 5 -0.79 9.84 18.02
N ASP A 6 -1.31 8.64 18.21
CA ASP A 6 -1.30 7.56 17.22
C ASP A 6 -2.61 7.53 16.38
N SER A 7 -2.68 6.61 15.43
CA SER A 7 -3.87 6.46 14.57
C SER A 7 -5.13 6.11 15.36
N LEU A 8 -5.00 5.43 16.51
CA LEU A 8 -6.13 5.06 17.37
C LEU A 8 -6.66 6.29 18.11
N SER A 9 -5.78 7.15 18.61
CA SER A 9 -6.15 8.43 19.22
C SER A 9 -6.84 9.34 18.21
N ALA A 10 -6.35 9.36 16.95
CA ALA A 10 -6.98 10.13 15.88
C ALA A 10 -8.35 9.55 15.49
N LEU A 11 -8.53 8.23 15.50
CA LEU A 11 -9.83 7.58 15.29
C LEU A 11 -10.82 7.95 16.39
N THR A 12 -10.41 7.86 17.65
CA THR A 12 -11.26 8.27 18.79
C THR A 12 -11.66 9.73 18.66
N PHE A 13 -10.75 10.59 18.25
CA PHE A 13 -11.02 12.01 18.05
C PHE A 13 -11.95 12.26 16.86
N SER A 14 -11.79 11.55 15.74
CA SER A 14 -12.70 11.57 14.60
C SER A 14 -14.13 11.19 15.02
N THR A 15 -14.28 10.10 15.80
CA THR A 15 -15.57 9.66 16.33
C THR A 15 -16.21 10.73 17.22
N LEU A 16 -15.44 11.36 18.11
CA LEU A 16 -15.94 12.45 18.96
C LEU A 16 -16.38 13.68 18.14
N LEU A 17 -15.64 14.03 17.08
CA LEU A 17 -16.02 15.14 16.19
C LEU A 17 -17.33 14.83 15.45
N ARG A 18 -17.50 13.60 14.99
CA ARG A 18 -18.76 13.15 14.38
C ARG A 18 -19.91 13.23 15.36
N ASP A 19 -19.74 12.75 16.58
CA ASP A 19 -20.79 12.76 17.62
C ASP A 19 -21.21 14.19 18.03
N ILE A 20 -20.27 15.14 17.99
CA ILE A 20 -20.51 16.53 18.39
C ILE A 20 -21.05 17.39 17.24
N TYR A 21 -20.50 17.24 16.05
CA TYR A 21 -20.76 18.14 14.92
C TYR A 21 -21.55 17.50 13.77
N ASP A 22 -21.83 16.21 13.82
CA ASP A 22 -22.41 15.39 12.72
C ASP A 22 -21.57 15.50 11.41
N VAL A 23 -20.23 15.60 11.57
CA VAL A 23 -19.26 15.73 10.48
C VAL A 23 -18.24 14.63 10.57
N ASP A 24 -18.11 13.87 9.50
CA ASP A 24 -17.05 12.87 9.37
C ASP A 24 -15.71 13.55 9.03
N VAL A 25 -14.78 13.55 9.99
CA VAL A 25 -13.42 14.03 9.77
C VAL A 25 -12.50 12.82 9.62
N PRO A 26 -12.02 12.53 8.41
CA PRO A 26 -11.16 11.37 8.18
C PRO A 26 -9.88 11.41 9.04
N VAL A 27 -9.46 10.24 9.55
CA VAL A 27 -8.22 10.12 10.34
C VAL A 27 -7.02 10.67 9.59
N GLY A 28 -6.96 10.50 8.27
CA GLY A 28 -5.91 11.06 7.43
C GLY A 28 -5.85 12.59 7.43
N VAL A 29 -6.99 13.25 7.60
CA VAL A 29 -7.08 14.71 7.78
C VAL A 29 -6.52 15.08 9.14
N ILE A 30 -6.96 14.42 10.22
CA ILE A 30 -6.50 14.69 11.60
C ILE A 30 -4.99 14.48 11.75
N THR A 31 -4.44 13.44 11.12
CA THR A 31 -3.01 13.11 11.18
C THR A 31 -2.18 13.80 10.10
N GLY A 32 -2.83 14.58 9.25
CA GLY A 32 -2.16 15.31 8.16
C GLY A 32 -1.09 16.28 8.67
N PRO A 33 0.06 16.37 8.03
CA PRO A 33 1.18 17.20 8.48
C PRO A 33 0.89 18.72 8.38
N ALA A 34 -0.08 19.12 7.58
CA ALA A 34 -0.53 20.50 7.43
C ALA A 34 -1.74 20.83 8.32
N MET A 35 -2.27 19.84 9.05
CA MET A 35 -3.47 19.99 9.88
C MET A 35 -3.08 20.52 11.27
N ASP A 36 -3.44 21.75 11.55
CA ASP A 36 -3.46 22.32 12.91
C ASP A 36 -4.92 22.50 13.38
N LEU A 37 -5.10 22.98 14.61
CA LEU A 37 -6.44 23.18 15.16
C LEU A 37 -7.28 24.21 14.38
N ALA A 38 -6.65 25.20 13.76
CA ALA A 38 -7.35 26.20 12.96
C ALA A 38 -7.82 25.56 11.63
N ALA A 39 -6.92 24.86 10.94
CA ALA A 39 -7.27 24.13 9.70
C ALA A 39 -8.34 23.05 9.94
N LEU A 40 -8.31 22.38 11.11
CA LEU A 40 -9.33 21.42 11.48
C LEU A 40 -10.70 22.10 11.74
N ALA A 41 -10.69 23.24 12.42
CA ALA A 41 -11.90 24.03 12.65
C ALA A 41 -12.49 24.56 11.33
N ASP A 42 -11.65 25.01 10.40
CA ASP A 42 -12.05 25.44 9.06
C ASP A 42 -12.62 24.28 8.24
N TYR A 43 -11.99 23.08 8.32
CA TYR A 43 -12.51 21.86 7.70
C TYR A 43 -13.91 21.52 8.22
N ILE A 44 -14.08 21.45 9.55
CA ILE A 44 -15.39 21.15 10.18
C ILE A 44 -16.42 22.20 9.80
N THR A 45 -16.05 23.49 9.85
CA THR A 45 -16.92 24.59 9.48
C THR A 45 -17.34 24.48 8.02
N SER A 46 -16.42 24.19 7.12
CA SER A 46 -16.72 23.99 5.70
C SER A 46 -17.63 22.79 5.48
N ALA A 47 -17.41 21.69 6.20
CA ALA A 47 -18.26 20.51 6.11
C ALA A 47 -19.67 20.72 6.66
N ILE A 48 -19.85 21.58 7.70
CA ILE A 48 -21.16 21.93 8.26
C ILE A 48 -21.95 22.88 7.33
N TYR A 49 -21.27 23.88 6.75
CA TYR A 49 -21.94 24.99 6.07
C TYR A 49 -21.85 24.93 4.53
N ASN A 50 -20.96 24.12 4.00
CA ASN A 50 -20.91 23.87 2.56
C ASN A 50 -21.53 22.50 2.28
N ASP A 51 -22.45 22.47 1.33
CA ASP A 51 -22.77 21.29 0.52
C ASP A 51 -21.44 20.94 -0.20
N SER A 52 -20.56 20.17 0.47
CA SER A 52 -19.26 19.85 -0.10
C SER A 52 -19.49 18.95 -1.31
N ASP A 53 -19.12 19.43 -2.51
CA ASP A 53 -19.14 18.66 -3.78
C ASP A 53 -18.21 17.41 -3.70
N THR A 54 -17.58 17.14 -2.56
CA THR A 54 -16.67 16.02 -2.37
C THR A 54 -17.43 14.77 -1.95
N ALA A 55 -17.28 13.69 -2.69
CA ALA A 55 -17.89 12.41 -2.39
C ALA A 55 -17.45 11.89 -1.00
N THR A 56 -18.38 11.38 -0.23
CA THR A 56 -18.15 10.71 1.05
C THR A 56 -18.66 9.27 1.00
N PHE A 57 -18.22 8.42 1.92
CA PHE A 57 -18.75 7.06 2.04
C PHE A 57 -20.30 7.10 2.11
N ALA A 58 -20.84 7.95 2.96
CA ALA A 58 -22.28 8.07 3.17
C ALA A 58 -23.03 8.55 1.92
N SER A 59 -22.45 9.45 1.10
CA SER A 59 -23.10 9.93 -0.12
C SER A 59 -23.07 8.90 -1.26
N VAL A 60 -22.10 7.99 -1.26
CA VAL A 60 -21.91 6.98 -2.32
C VAL A 60 -22.61 5.66 -1.98
N HIS A 61 -22.42 5.14 -0.77
CA HIS A 61 -22.95 3.83 -0.36
C HIS A 61 -24.16 3.91 0.58
N GLY A 62 -24.42 5.09 1.17
CA GLY A 62 -25.39 5.26 2.26
C GLY A 62 -24.72 5.22 3.63
N ARG A 63 -25.23 5.99 4.59
CA ARG A 63 -24.63 6.18 5.92
C ARG A 63 -24.42 4.87 6.70
N ASP A 64 -25.38 3.97 6.65
CA ASP A 64 -25.38 2.71 7.42
C ASP A 64 -25.14 1.49 6.52
N ALA A 65 -24.45 1.66 5.41
CA ALA A 65 -24.21 0.57 4.47
C ALA A 65 -23.32 -0.51 5.09
N THR A 66 -23.82 -1.73 5.13
CA THR A 66 -23.06 -2.93 5.52
C THR A 66 -22.53 -3.71 4.31
N VAL A 67 -22.92 -3.28 3.10
CA VAL A 67 -22.46 -3.80 1.82
C VAL A 67 -22.21 -2.62 0.87
N ALA A 68 -21.05 -2.59 0.26
CA ALA A 68 -20.72 -1.67 -0.82
C ALA A 68 -20.86 -2.37 -2.17
N HIS A 69 -21.53 -1.74 -3.13
CA HIS A 69 -21.74 -2.30 -4.47
C HIS A 69 -20.84 -1.59 -5.49
N ALA A 70 -20.30 -2.33 -6.46
CA ALA A 70 -19.53 -1.74 -7.57
C ALA A 70 -20.36 -0.72 -8.37
N SER A 71 -21.68 -0.93 -8.44
CA SER A 71 -22.60 -0.01 -9.10
C SER A 71 -22.74 1.36 -8.43
N ASP A 72 -22.37 1.49 -7.16
CA ASP A 72 -22.42 2.77 -6.44
C ASP A 72 -21.27 3.69 -6.85
N LEU A 73 -20.16 3.10 -7.29
CA LEU A 73 -18.91 3.78 -7.60
C LEU A 73 -18.88 4.31 -9.04
N THR A 74 -19.82 5.21 -9.37
CA THR A 74 -19.86 5.87 -10.69
C THR A 74 -18.92 7.06 -10.74
N LEU A 75 -18.30 7.35 -11.89
CA LEU A 75 -17.42 8.53 -12.03
C LEU A 75 -18.14 9.84 -11.73
N SER A 76 -19.42 9.93 -12.08
CA SER A 76 -20.25 11.12 -11.83
C SER A 76 -20.54 11.40 -10.35
N ALA A 77 -20.32 10.42 -9.46
CA ALA A 77 -20.41 10.64 -8.01
C ALA A 77 -19.17 11.36 -7.45
N PHE A 78 -18.07 11.39 -8.21
CA PHE A 78 -16.76 11.93 -7.77
C PHE A 78 -16.26 13.09 -8.62
N LEU A 79 -16.64 13.15 -9.89
CA LEU A 79 -16.08 14.06 -10.87
C LEU A 79 -17.17 14.95 -11.48
N ASP A 80 -16.81 16.21 -11.77
CA ASP A 80 -17.74 17.19 -12.31
C ASP A 80 -18.23 16.78 -13.70
N ALA A 81 -19.51 17.00 -13.98
CA ALA A 81 -20.11 16.72 -15.29
C ALA A 81 -19.39 17.44 -16.44
N SER A 82 -18.92 18.66 -16.20
CA SER A 82 -18.18 19.44 -17.21
C SER A 82 -16.83 18.82 -17.59
N LEU A 83 -16.12 18.22 -16.61
CA LEU A 83 -14.90 17.45 -16.84
C LEU A 83 -15.21 16.19 -17.65
N LEU A 84 -16.21 15.42 -17.22
CA LEU A 84 -16.62 14.17 -17.87
C LEU A 84 -17.04 14.41 -19.32
N ASP A 85 -17.83 15.45 -19.59
CA ASP A 85 -18.21 15.85 -20.94
C ASP A 85 -17.00 16.28 -21.80
N ALA A 86 -16.01 16.95 -21.20
CA ALA A 86 -14.79 17.37 -21.89
C ALA A 86 -13.88 16.18 -22.20
N ALA A 87 -13.80 15.20 -21.31
CA ALA A 87 -12.92 14.03 -21.41
C ALA A 87 -13.13 13.21 -22.71
N HIS A 88 -14.33 13.18 -23.25
CA HIS A 88 -14.62 12.52 -24.54
C HIS A 88 -13.91 13.19 -25.74
N ARG A 89 -13.37 14.40 -25.59
CA ARG A 89 -12.83 15.22 -26.70
C ARG A 89 -11.35 15.54 -26.54
N ILE A 90 -10.74 15.19 -25.42
CA ILE A 90 -9.31 15.44 -25.21
C ILE A 90 -8.46 14.47 -26.05
N PRO A 91 -7.21 14.84 -26.39
CA PRO A 91 -6.28 13.94 -27.07
C PRO A 91 -5.99 12.68 -26.28
N GLY A 92 -5.70 11.60 -26.97
CA GLY A 92 -5.20 10.36 -26.37
C GLY A 92 -3.83 10.53 -25.70
N PRO A 93 -3.28 9.44 -25.16
CA PRO A 93 -1.96 9.45 -24.52
C PRO A 93 -0.87 9.96 -25.47
N ARG A 94 0.10 10.67 -24.91
CA ARG A 94 1.29 11.08 -25.67
C ARG A 94 2.17 9.87 -25.99
N PRO A 95 2.76 9.81 -27.20
CA PRO A 95 3.56 8.64 -27.61
C PRO A 95 4.90 8.53 -26.86
N VAL A 96 5.35 9.60 -26.23
CA VAL A 96 6.59 9.64 -25.44
C VAL A 96 6.27 10.18 -24.05
N THR A 97 6.66 9.41 -23.02
CA THR A 97 6.57 9.85 -21.64
C THR A 97 7.80 10.69 -21.29
N ASN A 98 7.61 11.99 -21.13
CA ASN A 98 8.67 12.91 -20.69
C ASN A 98 8.52 13.26 -19.19
N THR A 99 7.31 13.20 -18.67
CA THR A 99 7.03 13.56 -17.27
C THR A 99 6.11 12.53 -16.64
N VAL A 100 6.55 11.95 -15.52
CA VAL A 100 5.79 11.02 -14.71
C VAL A 100 5.38 11.72 -13.41
N LEU A 101 4.09 11.69 -13.07
CA LEU A 101 3.64 12.02 -11.72
C LEU A 101 3.65 10.75 -10.87
N LEU A 102 4.35 10.81 -9.75
CA LEU A 102 4.39 9.74 -8.76
C LEU A 102 3.77 10.23 -7.45
N THR A 103 2.75 9.54 -6.99
CA THR A 103 2.18 9.76 -5.65
C THR A 103 2.80 8.77 -4.67
N GLY A 104 2.75 9.06 -3.36
CA GLY A 104 3.20 8.09 -2.35
C GLY A 104 4.69 7.73 -2.41
N ALA A 105 5.52 8.56 -3.02
CA ALA A 105 6.97 8.35 -3.19
C ALA A 105 7.74 8.19 -1.87
N ASN A 106 7.21 8.68 -0.76
CA ASN A 106 7.81 8.55 0.57
C ASN A 106 7.32 7.32 1.37
N GLY A 107 6.44 6.49 0.78
CA GLY A 107 6.04 5.18 1.32
C GLY A 107 7.10 4.11 1.08
N TYR A 108 6.89 2.92 1.66
CA TYR A 108 7.89 1.84 1.57
C TYR A 108 8.18 1.41 0.12
N LEU A 109 7.21 0.86 -0.61
CA LEU A 109 7.39 0.51 -2.02
C LEU A 109 7.54 1.77 -2.90
N GLY A 110 6.83 2.84 -2.54
CA GLY A 110 6.82 4.08 -3.31
C GLY A 110 8.19 4.72 -3.50
N ARG A 111 9.11 4.62 -2.50
CA ARG A 111 10.48 5.14 -2.63
C ARG A 111 11.32 4.34 -3.64
N PHE A 112 11.14 3.03 -3.73
CA PHE A 112 11.84 2.21 -4.72
C PHE A 112 11.27 2.44 -6.12
N LEU A 113 9.95 2.57 -6.26
CA LEU A 113 9.34 3.04 -7.50
C LEU A 113 9.84 4.43 -7.92
N CYS A 114 10.00 5.34 -6.94
CA CYS A 114 10.57 6.66 -7.21
C CYS A 114 11.98 6.56 -7.78
N LEU A 115 12.81 5.69 -7.20
CA LEU A 115 14.18 5.50 -7.66
C LEU A 115 14.23 4.91 -9.08
N GLU A 116 13.46 3.87 -9.35
CA GLU A 116 13.35 3.24 -10.67
C GLU A 116 12.89 4.24 -11.74
N TRP A 117 11.83 5.02 -11.44
CA TRP A 117 11.36 6.05 -12.36
C TRP A 117 12.36 7.19 -12.54
N LEU A 118 13.07 7.61 -11.48
CA LEU A 118 14.13 8.64 -11.60
C LEU A 118 15.26 8.16 -12.51
N GLU A 119 15.69 6.89 -12.42
CA GLU A 119 16.70 6.32 -13.31
C GLU A 119 16.24 6.30 -14.76
N LYS A 120 15.01 5.81 -14.99
CA LYS A 120 14.41 5.76 -16.32
C LYS A 120 14.27 7.16 -16.94
N MET A 121 13.76 8.12 -16.17
CA MET A 121 13.57 9.49 -16.64
C MET A 121 14.89 10.24 -16.81
N ALA A 122 15.84 10.11 -15.89
CA ALA A 122 17.16 10.74 -16.05
C ALA A 122 17.90 10.24 -17.30
N ALA A 123 17.81 8.95 -17.60
CA ALA A 123 18.39 8.36 -18.82
C ALA A 123 17.70 8.87 -20.11
N ALA A 124 16.39 9.15 -20.04
CA ALA A 124 15.60 9.66 -21.17
C ALA A 124 15.61 11.20 -21.30
N GLY A 125 16.21 11.92 -20.36
CA GLY A 125 16.12 13.39 -20.30
C GLY A 125 14.75 13.92 -19.85
N GLY A 126 13.95 13.08 -19.21
CA GLY A 126 12.63 13.39 -18.66
C GLY A 126 12.66 13.79 -17.20
N ARG A 127 11.49 13.82 -16.56
CA ARG A 127 11.34 14.23 -15.15
C ARG A 127 10.33 13.36 -14.41
N VAL A 128 10.54 13.23 -13.09
CA VAL A 128 9.56 12.70 -12.14
C VAL A 128 9.07 13.84 -11.28
N ILE A 129 7.76 14.01 -11.18
CA ILE A 129 7.11 14.92 -10.24
C ILE A 129 6.55 14.07 -9.10
N CYS A 130 7.03 14.28 -7.88
CA CYS A 130 6.48 13.59 -6.71
C CYS A 130 5.45 14.50 -6.02
N LEU A 131 4.20 14.01 -5.89
CA LEU A 131 3.17 14.63 -5.06
C LEU A 131 3.31 14.09 -3.63
N VAL A 132 3.69 14.95 -2.70
CA VAL A 132 3.97 14.58 -1.31
C VAL A 132 3.25 15.53 -0.36
N ARG A 133 2.63 14.99 0.69
CA ARG A 133 1.96 15.82 1.70
C ARG A 133 2.98 16.70 2.43
N GLY A 134 2.69 18.01 2.51
CA GLY A 134 3.55 18.99 3.16
C GLY A 134 2.91 20.37 3.21
N ARG A 135 3.44 21.25 4.06
CA ARG A 135 2.99 22.64 4.17
C ARG A 135 3.51 23.54 3.04
N SER A 136 4.51 23.08 2.34
CA SER A 136 5.12 23.71 1.16
C SER A 136 5.90 22.67 0.37
N ASP A 137 6.30 23.00 -0.88
CA ASP A 137 7.15 22.14 -1.71
C ASP A 137 8.48 21.83 -1.03
N ALA A 138 9.04 22.77 -0.29
CA ALA A 138 10.27 22.56 0.48
C ALA A 138 10.08 21.57 1.65
N ASP A 139 8.95 21.61 2.36
CA ASP A 139 8.59 20.64 3.40
C ASP A 139 8.32 19.27 2.80
N ALA A 140 7.59 19.21 1.69
CA ALA A 140 7.32 17.98 0.94
C ALA A 140 8.64 17.34 0.44
N ARG A 141 9.55 18.14 -0.10
CA ARG A 141 10.88 17.71 -0.53
C ARG A 141 11.69 17.15 0.65
N ALA A 142 11.74 17.85 1.76
CA ALA A 142 12.45 17.38 2.95
C ALA A 142 11.91 16.03 3.48
N ARG A 143 10.60 15.83 3.42
CA ARG A 143 9.96 14.56 3.79
C ARG A 143 10.33 13.41 2.84
N LEU A 144 10.40 13.70 1.56
CA LEU A 144 10.84 12.70 0.56
C LEU A 144 12.31 12.37 0.76
N ASP A 145 13.17 13.37 0.94
CA ASP A 145 14.61 13.18 1.17
C ASP A 145 14.85 12.33 2.44
N ALA A 146 14.08 12.59 3.52
CA ALA A 146 14.16 11.81 4.75
C ALA A 146 13.79 10.33 4.58
N ALA A 147 12.89 10.00 3.63
CA ALA A 147 12.56 8.61 3.34
C ALA A 147 13.74 7.82 2.73
N PHE A 148 14.68 8.51 2.10
CA PHE A 148 15.91 7.93 1.55
C PHE A 148 17.11 8.03 2.50
N ASP A 149 17.00 8.78 3.60
CA ASP A 149 18.04 8.89 4.63
C ASP A 149 17.85 7.80 5.71
N SER A 150 17.79 6.54 5.28
CA SER A 150 17.41 5.39 6.08
C SER A 150 18.59 4.48 6.47
N GLY A 151 19.82 5.03 6.50
CA GLY A 151 21.00 4.35 7.02
C GLY A 151 21.91 3.69 5.98
N ASP A 152 21.53 3.62 4.71
CA ASP A 152 22.39 3.18 3.63
C ASP A 152 22.91 4.39 2.83
N ALA A 153 24.21 4.65 2.95
CA ALA A 153 24.83 5.79 2.27
C ALA A 153 24.81 5.66 0.74
N THR A 154 24.90 4.44 0.22
CA THR A 154 24.90 4.19 -1.24
C THR A 154 23.52 4.52 -1.83
N LEU A 155 22.45 4.11 -1.15
CA LEU A 155 21.09 4.46 -1.54
C LEU A 155 20.88 5.97 -1.50
N SER A 156 21.28 6.62 -0.40
CA SER A 156 21.12 8.07 -0.22
C SER A 156 21.88 8.86 -1.30
N ASP A 157 23.11 8.48 -1.61
CA ASP A 157 23.95 9.15 -2.63
C ASP A 157 23.37 8.94 -4.04
N ARG A 158 22.90 7.72 -4.35
CA ARG A 158 22.23 7.42 -5.63
C ARG A 158 20.97 8.26 -5.82
N TYR A 159 20.11 8.29 -4.78
CA TYR A 159 18.91 9.10 -4.81
C TYR A 159 19.22 10.58 -5.04
N ARG A 160 20.18 11.17 -4.29
CA ARG A 160 20.54 12.59 -4.43
C ARG A 160 21.01 12.93 -5.85
N ALA A 161 21.88 12.11 -6.42
CA ALA A 161 22.37 12.31 -7.78
C ALA A 161 21.25 12.30 -8.83
N LEU A 162 20.28 11.37 -8.70
CA LEU A 162 19.15 11.27 -9.60
C LEU A 162 18.12 12.39 -9.34
N ALA A 163 17.90 12.75 -8.09
CA ALA A 163 16.98 13.81 -7.71
C ALA A 163 17.43 15.19 -8.23
N ASP A 164 18.74 15.50 -8.18
CA ASP A 164 19.29 16.73 -8.77
C ASP A 164 19.09 16.80 -10.28
N ALA A 165 19.12 15.65 -10.95
CA ALA A 165 18.97 15.57 -12.40
C ALA A 165 17.50 15.61 -12.87
N ALA A 166 16.57 14.91 -12.20
CA ALA A 166 15.28 14.57 -12.78
C ALA A 166 14.07 14.69 -11.83
N LEU A 167 14.21 15.21 -10.60
CA LEU A 167 13.11 15.27 -9.62
C LEU A 167 12.55 16.69 -9.44
N ASP A 168 11.23 16.80 -9.51
CA ASP A 168 10.44 17.90 -8.99
C ASP A 168 9.57 17.38 -7.83
N VAL A 169 9.30 18.20 -6.79
CA VAL A 169 8.40 17.84 -5.70
C VAL A 169 7.37 18.93 -5.51
N ILE A 170 6.11 18.54 -5.40
CA ILE A 170 4.96 19.42 -5.19
C ILE A 170 4.26 19.00 -3.90
N ALA A 171 3.95 19.97 -3.05
CA ALA A 171 3.13 19.75 -1.87
C ALA A 171 1.66 19.64 -2.29
N GLY A 172 0.98 18.56 -1.85
CA GLY A 172 -0.45 18.37 -2.11
C GLY A 172 -1.01 17.20 -1.33
N ASP A 173 -2.34 17.09 -1.31
CA ASP A 173 -3.08 16.01 -0.63
C ASP A 173 -4.09 15.39 -1.59
N LEU A 174 -3.98 14.07 -1.77
CA LEU A 174 -4.84 13.29 -2.67
C LEU A 174 -6.33 13.32 -2.25
N GLY A 175 -6.62 13.42 -0.96
CA GLY A 175 -7.98 13.50 -0.45
C GLY A 175 -8.68 14.85 -0.66
N THR A 176 -7.99 15.81 -1.30
CA THR A 176 -8.49 17.16 -1.54
C THR A 176 -8.71 17.38 -3.04
N PRO A 177 -9.80 18.07 -3.47
CA PRO A 177 -10.04 18.37 -4.87
C PRO A 177 -8.81 19.00 -5.53
N ARG A 178 -8.42 18.50 -6.70
CA ARG A 178 -7.23 18.91 -7.45
C ARG A 178 -5.94 18.86 -6.60
N PHE A 179 -5.88 17.90 -5.68
CA PHE A 179 -4.75 17.72 -4.73
C PHE A 179 -4.50 18.93 -3.83
N GLY A 180 -5.47 19.84 -3.66
CA GLY A 180 -5.31 21.09 -2.92
C GLY A 180 -4.41 22.13 -3.62
N LEU A 181 -4.12 21.96 -4.89
CA LEU A 181 -3.29 22.86 -5.68
C LEU A 181 -4.08 24.09 -6.15
N THR A 182 -3.37 25.21 -6.34
CA THR A 182 -3.95 26.39 -7.01
C THR A 182 -4.27 26.09 -8.48
N ASP A 183 -5.20 26.85 -9.07
CA ASP A 183 -5.61 26.63 -10.47
C ASP A 183 -4.42 26.68 -11.44
N ASP A 184 -3.50 27.65 -11.28
CA ASP A 184 -2.32 27.77 -12.13
C ASP A 184 -1.39 26.55 -12.04
N VAL A 185 -1.15 26.04 -10.83
CA VAL A 185 -0.29 24.86 -10.59
C VAL A 185 -0.98 23.60 -11.13
N TRP A 186 -2.30 23.47 -10.93
CA TRP A 186 -3.08 22.37 -11.48
C TRP A 186 -3.05 22.33 -13.01
N GLU A 187 -3.26 23.47 -13.66
CA GLU A 187 -3.22 23.57 -15.12
C GLU A 187 -1.83 23.24 -15.67
N GLU A 188 -0.76 23.73 -15.02
CA GLU A 188 0.60 23.40 -15.40
C GLU A 188 0.86 21.90 -15.25
N LEU A 189 0.49 21.32 -14.10
CA LEU A 189 0.63 19.88 -13.82
C LEU A 189 -0.14 19.05 -14.89
N SER A 190 -1.38 19.41 -15.19
CA SER A 190 -2.23 18.71 -16.15
C SER A 190 -1.63 18.70 -17.55
N ARG A 191 -0.95 19.78 -17.96
CA ARG A 191 -0.29 19.87 -19.28
C ARG A 191 1.05 19.14 -19.32
N ARG A 192 1.82 19.11 -18.20
CA ARG A 192 3.18 18.55 -18.15
C ARG A 192 3.19 17.04 -18.00
N VAL A 193 2.29 16.49 -17.19
CA VAL A 193 2.27 15.07 -16.85
C VAL A 193 1.80 14.24 -18.03
N ASP A 194 2.60 13.22 -18.41
CA ASP A 194 2.28 12.28 -19.48
C ASP A 194 1.77 10.93 -18.95
N ARG A 195 2.11 10.59 -17.70
CA ARG A 195 1.76 9.32 -17.04
C ARG A 195 1.63 9.52 -15.53
N VAL A 196 0.71 8.77 -14.90
CA VAL A 196 0.56 8.77 -13.44
C VAL A 196 0.91 7.41 -12.89
N VAL A 197 1.75 7.38 -11.85
CA VAL A 197 2.06 6.19 -11.03
C VAL A 197 1.52 6.44 -9.62
N HIS A 198 0.54 5.62 -9.23
CA HIS A 198 -0.25 5.86 -8.02
C HIS A 198 -0.13 4.73 -6.98
N PRO A 199 1.01 4.63 -6.27
CA PRO A 199 1.16 3.75 -5.12
C PRO A 199 0.61 4.32 -3.81
N ALA A 200 0.25 5.62 -3.79
CA ALA A 200 -0.24 6.25 -2.56
C ALA A 200 -1.51 5.58 -2.04
N ALA A 201 -1.52 5.27 -0.77
CA ALA A 201 -2.69 4.89 -0.01
C ALA A 201 -2.45 5.16 1.48
N LEU A 202 -3.51 5.40 2.23
CA LEU A 202 -3.47 5.22 3.67
C LEU A 202 -3.60 3.71 3.94
N VAL A 203 -2.46 3.06 4.24
CA VAL A 203 -2.41 1.63 4.57
C VAL A 203 -2.67 1.48 6.06
N ASN A 204 -3.83 0.97 6.39
CA ASN A 204 -4.18 0.65 7.77
C ASN A 204 -5.18 -0.51 7.77
N HIS A 205 -4.77 -1.65 8.36
CA HIS A 205 -5.56 -2.88 8.36
C HIS A 205 -6.60 -2.93 9.49
N ALA A 206 -6.59 -1.95 10.40
CA ALA A 206 -7.54 -1.85 11.52
C ALA A 206 -8.61 -0.77 11.31
N LEU A 207 -8.43 0.15 10.37
CA LEU A 207 -9.42 1.20 10.12
C LEU A 207 -10.57 0.69 9.26
N PRO A 208 -11.83 1.04 9.61
CA PRO A 208 -12.98 0.81 8.77
C PRO A 208 -12.87 1.47 7.39
N TYR A 209 -13.59 0.95 6.42
CA TYR A 209 -13.61 1.46 5.04
C TYR A 209 -13.99 2.95 4.95
N GLU A 210 -14.95 3.40 5.74
CA GLU A 210 -15.39 4.79 5.84
C GLU A 210 -14.22 5.77 6.08
N HIS A 211 -13.28 5.42 6.98
CA HIS A 211 -12.12 6.26 7.29
C HIS A 211 -11.03 6.24 6.20
N LEU A 212 -11.02 5.20 5.39
CA LEU A 212 -10.10 5.05 4.26
C LEU A 212 -10.68 5.59 2.95
N PHE A 213 -11.99 5.90 2.92
CA PHE A 213 -12.69 6.35 1.73
C PHE A 213 -12.11 7.65 1.15
N GLY A 214 -11.96 8.69 1.96
CA GLY A 214 -11.38 9.96 1.52
C GLY A 214 -9.98 9.81 0.91
N PRO A 215 -8.96 9.37 1.68
CA PRO A 215 -7.60 9.30 1.17
C PRO A 215 -7.39 8.29 0.02
N ASN A 216 -8.13 7.17 0.00
CA ASN A 216 -7.88 6.10 -0.97
C ASN A 216 -8.85 6.14 -2.15
N VAL A 217 -10.16 6.32 -1.92
CA VAL A 217 -11.17 6.28 -2.99
C VAL A 217 -11.30 7.64 -3.67
N VAL A 218 -11.54 8.70 -2.89
CA VAL A 218 -11.57 10.08 -3.43
C VAL A 218 -10.20 10.44 -4.01
N GLY A 219 -9.11 10.05 -3.33
CA GLY A 219 -7.75 10.24 -3.86
C GLY A 219 -7.53 9.58 -5.22
N THR A 220 -8.05 8.38 -5.44
CA THR A 220 -8.01 7.71 -6.75
C THR A 220 -8.89 8.44 -7.78
N ALA A 221 -10.06 8.94 -7.38
CA ALA A 221 -10.90 9.75 -8.26
C ALA A 221 -10.20 11.05 -8.70
N GLU A 222 -9.44 11.70 -7.82
CA GLU A 222 -8.64 12.88 -8.16
C GLU A 222 -7.46 12.54 -9.09
N VAL A 223 -6.87 11.35 -8.96
CA VAL A 223 -5.91 10.84 -9.97
C VAL A 223 -6.59 10.65 -11.33
N ILE A 224 -7.81 10.10 -11.37
CA ILE A 224 -8.59 9.98 -12.61
C ILE A 224 -8.93 11.37 -13.15
N ARG A 225 -9.29 12.33 -12.29
CA ARG A 225 -9.49 13.75 -12.71
C ARG A 225 -8.28 14.26 -13.47
N LEU A 226 -7.08 14.12 -12.93
CA LEU A 226 -5.86 14.55 -13.60
C LEU A 226 -5.63 13.78 -14.91
N ALA A 227 -5.85 12.46 -14.89
CA ALA A 227 -5.64 11.60 -16.05
C ALA A 227 -6.57 11.94 -17.23
N LEU A 228 -7.74 12.51 -16.94
CA LEU A 228 -8.74 12.94 -17.92
C LEU A 228 -8.74 14.45 -18.20
N THR A 229 -7.73 15.21 -17.74
CA THR A 229 -7.60 16.66 -18.00
C THR A 229 -6.53 16.93 -19.05
N ASP A 230 -6.77 17.85 -20.01
CA ASP A 230 -5.89 18.26 -21.11
C ASP A 230 -5.65 17.15 -22.16
N HIS A 231 -5.11 16.03 -21.80
CA HIS A 231 -4.93 14.81 -22.60
C HIS A 231 -5.02 13.59 -21.69
N ILE A 232 -5.29 12.41 -22.26
CA ILE A 232 -5.36 11.17 -21.51
C ILE A 232 -3.96 10.76 -21.04
N LYS A 233 -3.82 10.44 -19.73
CA LYS A 233 -2.58 10.00 -19.12
C LYS A 233 -2.72 8.56 -18.60
N PRO A 234 -1.98 7.58 -19.12
CA PRO A 234 -1.99 6.22 -18.58
C PRO A 234 -1.76 6.22 -17.07
N VAL A 235 -2.51 5.37 -16.35
CA VAL A 235 -2.44 5.24 -14.90
C VAL A 235 -1.87 3.87 -14.53
N THR A 236 -0.85 3.86 -13.68
CA THR A 236 -0.35 2.68 -12.98
C THR A 236 -0.87 2.74 -11.55
N TYR A 237 -1.67 1.77 -11.15
CA TYR A 237 -2.33 1.72 -9.85
C TYR A 237 -1.81 0.56 -9.01
N LEU A 238 -1.37 0.84 -7.79
CA LEU A 238 -1.01 -0.21 -6.84
C LEU A 238 -2.23 -0.59 -6.00
N SER A 239 -2.64 -1.83 -6.15
CA SER A 239 -3.71 -2.47 -5.43
C SER A 239 -3.17 -3.53 -4.44
N THR A 240 -3.99 -4.42 -3.99
CA THR A 240 -3.66 -5.48 -3.03
C THR A 240 -4.44 -6.74 -3.35
N VAL A 241 -3.88 -7.89 -3.02
CA VAL A 241 -4.59 -9.19 -3.07
C VAL A 241 -5.84 -9.22 -2.16
N ALA A 242 -5.92 -8.32 -1.17
CA ALA A 242 -7.08 -8.20 -0.30
C ALA A 242 -8.40 -7.87 -1.05
N VAL A 243 -8.33 -7.41 -2.31
CA VAL A 243 -9.53 -7.22 -3.16
C VAL A 243 -10.20 -8.53 -3.53
N ALA A 244 -9.47 -9.64 -3.47
CA ALA A 244 -9.96 -11.00 -3.78
C ALA A 244 -10.47 -11.78 -2.55
N VAL A 245 -10.29 -11.25 -1.33
CA VAL A 245 -10.73 -11.93 -0.11
C VAL A 245 -12.24 -12.16 -0.13
N GLY A 246 -12.64 -13.42 0.05
CA GLY A 246 -14.05 -13.85 0.02
C GLY A 246 -14.66 -13.93 -1.38
N VAL A 247 -13.83 -13.94 -2.43
CA VAL A 247 -14.26 -14.10 -3.82
C VAL A 247 -13.82 -15.49 -4.30
N ASP A 248 -14.79 -16.32 -4.68
CA ASP A 248 -14.53 -17.60 -5.33
C ASP A 248 -14.19 -17.36 -6.82
N ASP A 249 -13.30 -18.16 -7.38
CA ASP A 249 -12.91 -18.11 -8.80
C ASP A 249 -12.42 -16.70 -9.25
N PHE A 250 -11.57 -16.07 -8.45
CA PHE A 250 -10.97 -14.78 -8.78
C PHE A 250 -10.00 -14.90 -9.96
N HIS A 251 -10.08 -13.96 -10.91
CA HIS A 251 -9.24 -13.96 -12.12
C HIS A 251 -8.24 -12.81 -12.10
N GLU A 252 -6.95 -13.10 -12.34
CA GLU A 252 -5.90 -12.07 -12.39
C GLU A 252 -6.27 -10.94 -13.34
N ASN A 253 -6.71 -11.24 -14.56
CA ASN A 253 -7.04 -10.23 -15.57
C ASN A 253 -8.57 -10.08 -15.77
N GLY A 254 -9.35 -10.37 -14.72
CA GLY A 254 -10.80 -10.27 -14.70
C GLY A 254 -11.31 -8.82 -14.56
N ASP A 255 -12.62 -8.65 -14.79
CA ASP A 255 -13.28 -7.40 -14.44
C ASP A 255 -13.68 -7.43 -12.96
N ILE A 256 -13.05 -6.60 -12.15
CA ILE A 256 -13.28 -6.53 -10.70
C ILE A 256 -14.76 -6.32 -10.33
N ARG A 257 -15.55 -5.68 -11.22
CA ARG A 257 -16.99 -5.45 -11.02
C ARG A 257 -17.82 -6.72 -11.25
N VAL A 258 -17.24 -7.72 -11.96
CA VAL A 258 -17.84 -9.02 -12.22
C VAL A 258 -17.36 -10.03 -11.20
N ASP A 259 -16.04 -10.09 -10.94
CA ASP A 259 -15.45 -11.03 -10.00
C ASP A 259 -15.85 -10.67 -8.55
N SER A 260 -15.95 -9.39 -8.23
CA SER A 260 -16.33 -8.89 -6.90
C SER A 260 -17.36 -7.73 -7.01
N PRO A 261 -18.62 -8.03 -7.37
CA PRO A 261 -19.64 -6.99 -7.62
C PRO A 261 -20.10 -6.26 -6.36
N GLN A 262 -19.82 -6.83 -5.20
CA GLN A 262 -20.15 -6.27 -3.89
C GLN A 262 -19.15 -6.72 -2.82
N ARG A 263 -18.99 -5.90 -1.78
CA ARG A 263 -18.10 -6.16 -0.65
C ARG A 263 -18.83 -5.96 0.66
N ALA A 264 -18.64 -6.86 1.61
CA ALA A 264 -19.10 -6.62 2.98
C ALA A 264 -18.34 -5.42 3.57
N VAL A 265 -19.05 -4.59 4.32
CA VAL A 265 -18.45 -3.50 5.09
C VAL A 265 -18.55 -3.89 6.56
N ASP A 266 -17.45 -4.37 7.11
CA ASP A 266 -17.34 -4.86 8.49
C ASP A 266 -15.99 -4.47 9.12
N GLU A 267 -15.80 -4.83 10.38
CA GLU A 267 -14.57 -4.54 11.13
C GLU A 267 -13.52 -5.66 11.06
N SER A 268 -13.67 -6.62 10.14
CA SER A 268 -12.70 -7.69 10.00
C SER A 268 -11.35 -7.16 9.53
N TYR A 269 -10.29 -7.89 9.87
CA TYR A 269 -8.90 -7.50 9.53
C TYR A 269 -8.75 -7.22 8.03
N ALA A 270 -8.15 -6.09 7.73
CA ALA A 270 -7.90 -5.58 6.38
C ALA A 270 -9.14 -5.32 5.51
N ASN A 271 -10.38 -5.53 6.00
CA ASN A 271 -11.61 -5.30 5.24
C ASN A 271 -11.67 -3.86 4.69
N GLY A 272 -11.48 -2.86 5.55
CA GLY A 272 -11.53 -1.46 5.14
C GLY A 272 -10.48 -1.12 4.09
N TYR A 273 -9.25 -1.61 4.26
CA TYR A 273 -8.17 -1.39 3.28
C TYR A 273 -8.47 -2.09 1.94
N GLY A 274 -8.82 -3.38 1.98
CA GLY A 274 -9.20 -4.14 0.78
C GLY A 274 -10.34 -3.49 0.01
N ASN A 275 -11.40 -3.06 0.72
CA ASN A 275 -12.55 -2.37 0.13
C ASN A 275 -12.15 -1.03 -0.51
N SER A 276 -11.24 -0.26 0.12
CA SER A 276 -10.79 1.01 -0.44
C SER A 276 -9.97 0.84 -1.72
N LYS A 277 -9.18 -0.24 -1.82
CA LYS A 277 -8.40 -0.56 -3.02
C LYS A 277 -9.30 -1.13 -4.12
N TRP A 278 -10.24 -2.01 -3.75
CA TRP A 278 -11.29 -2.50 -4.65
C TRP A 278 -12.10 -1.35 -5.27
N ALA A 279 -12.53 -0.38 -4.50
CA ALA A 279 -13.25 0.78 -5.02
C ALA A 279 -12.41 1.60 -6.01
N GLY A 280 -11.11 1.74 -5.77
CA GLY A 280 -10.18 2.38 -6.72
C GLY A 280 -10.09 1.63 -8.05
N GLU A 281 -10.04 0.27 -8.02
CA GLU A 281 -10.05 -0.54 -9.25
C GLU A 281 -11.38 -0.40 -10.01
N VAL A 282 -12.53 -0.37 -9.31
CA VAL A 282 -13.84 -0.14 -9.92
C VAL A 282 -13.88 1.21 -10.65
N LEU A 283 -13.45 2.29 -10.00
CA LEU A 283 -13.40 3.63 -10.62
C LEU A 283 -12.48 3.68 -11.85
N LEU A 284 -11.31 3.07 -11.76
CA LEU A 284 -10.36 3.00 -12.88
C LEU A 284 -10.91 2.16 -14.04
N ARG A 285 -11.63 1.07 -13.73
CA ARG A 285 -12.28 0.26 -14.76
C ARG A 285 -13.40 1.03 -15.45
N ASN A 286 -14.20 1.79 -14.72
CA ASN A 286 -15.21 2.67 -15.29
C ASN A 286 -14.56 3.75 -16.17
N ALA A 287 -13.44 4.35 -15.76
CA ALA A 287 -12.71 5.34 -16.55
C ALA A 287 -12.11 4.75 -17.84
N PHE A 288 -11.66 3.49 -17.81
CA PHE A 288 -11.23 2.80 -19.02
C PHE A 288 -12.39 2.55 -19.98
N ASP A 289 -13.51 2.01 -19.50
CA ASP A 289 -14.65 1.67 -20.36
C ASP A 289 -15.28 2.92 -20.99
N GLU A 290 -15.36 4.03 -20.25
CA GLU A 290 -16.03 5.24 -20.71
C GLU A 290 -15.12 6.17 -21.52
N TYR A 291 -13.84 6.31 -21.12
CA TYR A 291 -12.90 7.28 -21.72
C TYR A 291 -11.69 6.62 -22.39
N SER A 292 -11.61 5.30 -22.44
CA SER A 292 -10.44 4.55 -22.93
C SER A 292 -9.15 4.94 -22.19
N LEU A 293 -9.24 5.26 -20.88
CA LEU A 293 -8.09 5.55 -20.05
C LEU A 293 -7.23 4.29 -19.88
N PRO A 294 -5.97 4.24 -20.39
CA PRO A 294 -5.12 3.07 -20.21
C PRO A 294 -4.76 2.89 -18.73
N VAL A 295 -4.93 1.67 -18.20
CA VAL A 295 -4.68 1.36 -16.80
C VAL A 295 -3.89 0.08 -16.66
N SER A 296 -2.87 0.09 -15.81
CA SER A 296 -2.20 -1.11 -15.30
C SER A 296 -2.38 -1.17 -13.79
N VAL A 297 -3.06 -2.21 -13.31
CA VAL A 297 -3.28 -2.48 -11.88
C VAL A 297 -2.28 -3.54 -11.43
N PHE A 298 -1.65 -3.31 -10.28
CA PHE A 298 -0.74 -4.24 -9.65
C PHE A 298 -1.25 -4.56 -8.25
N ARG A 299 -1.70 -5.79 -8.04
CA ARG A 299 -2.17 -6.29 -6.75
C ARG A 299 -1.02 -7.02 -6.09
N SER A 300 -0.47 -6.43 -5.03
CA SER A 300 0.61 -7.06 -4.27
C SER A 300 0.09 -7.68 -2.99
N ASP A 301 0.75 -8.74 -2.58
CA ASP A 301 0.71 -9.24 -1.23
C ASP A 301 1.81 -8.57 -0.40
N MET A 302 2.57 -9.32 0.40
CA MET A 302 3.61 -8.79 1.26
C MET A 302 4.83 -8.30 0.46
N ILE A 303 5.16 -7.03 0.62
CA ILE A 303 6.38 -6.46 0.06
C ILE A 303 7.50 -6.61 1.09
N LEU A 304 8.41 -7.54 0.83
CA LEU A 304 9.50 -7.91 1.73
C LEU A 304 10.64 -6.88 1.72
N ALA A 305 11.69 -7.15 2.53
CA ALA A 305 12.88 -6.30 2.56
C ALA A 305 13.49 -6.10 1.17
N HIS A 306 14.12 -4.95 0.96
CA HIS A 306 14.99 -4.75 -0.20
C HIS A 306 16.18 -5.71 -0.11
N SER A 307 16.52 -6.39 -1.19
CA SER A 307 17.50 -7.48 -1.18
C SER A 307 18.94 -7.04 -0.83
N THR A 308 19.32 -5.81 -1.15
CA THR A 308 20.72 -5.35 -1.02
C THR A 308 20.93 -4.19 -0.05
N TRP A 309 20.13 -3.12 -0.08
CA TRP A 309 20.39 -1.92 0.73
C TRP A 309 20.05 -2.12 2.20
N ALA A 310 20.97 -1.69 3.07
CA ALA A 310 20.83 -1.86 4.51
C ALA A 310 19.69 -1.03 5.11
N GLY A 311 19.03 -1.57 6.14
CA GLY A 311 17.97 -0.89 6.88
C GLY A 311 16.65 -0.71 6.13
N GLN A 312 16.50 -1.34 4.96
CA GLN A 312 15.33 -1.19 4.10
C GLN A 312 14.27 -2.25 4.42
N LEU A 313 13.65 -2.12 5.60
CA LEU A 313 12.51 -2.93 6.04
C LEU A 313 11.21 -2.13 5.99
N ASN A 314 10.11 -2.82 5.72
CA ASN A 314 8.77 -2.27 5.95
C ASN A 314 8.38 -2.48 7.41
N VAL A 315 8.95 -1.72 8.32
CA VAL A 315 8.79 -1.92 9.77
C VAL A 315 7.32 -1.97 10.24
N PRO A 316 6.36 -1.22 9.64
CA PRO A 316 4.95 -1.31 10.03
C PRO A 316 4.22 -2.58 9.60
N ASP A 317 4.76 -3.37 8.65
CA ASP A 317 4.05 -4.54 8.12
C ASP A 317 4.05 -5.73 9.09
N VAL A 318 3.12 -6.68 8.84
CA VAL A 318 2.91 -7.83 9.71
C VAL A 318 4.10 -8.78 9.69
N PHE A 319 4.78 -8.99 8.56
CA PHE A 319 5.89 -9.91 8.45
C PHE A 319 7.12 -9.40 9.22
N THR A 320 7.52 -8.15 9.00
CA THR A 320 8.65 -7.53 9.74
C THR A 320 8.36 -7.53 11.24
N ARG A 321 7.13 -7.22 11.65
CA ARG A 321 6.70 -7.26 13.06
C ARG A 321 6.75 -8.68 13.62
N LEU A 322 6.36 -9.69 12.88
CA LEU A 322 6.45 -11.10 13.28
C LEU A 322 7.90 -11.51 13.48
N ILE A 323 8.78 -11.29 12.48
CA ILE A 323 10.20 -11.64 12.56
C ILE A 323 10.86 -10.95 13.75
N LEU A 324 10.62 -9.64 13.93
CA LEU A 324 11.11 -8.90 15.09
C LEU A 324 10.64 -9.54 16.41
N SER A 325 9.35 -9.85 16.52
CA SER A 325 8.77 -10.40 17.74
C SER A 325 9.28 -11.80 18.07
N VAL A 326 9.40 -12.68 17.07
CA VAL A 326 9.98 -14.02 17.24
C VAL A 326 11.43 -13.92 17.71
N VAL A 327 12.23 -13.05 17.09
CA VAL A 327 13.65 -12.87 17.51
C VAL A 327 13.75 -12.23 18.89
N ALA A 328 12.91 -11.27 19.23
CA ALA A 328 12.98 -10.53 20.49
C ALA A 328 12.45 -11.34 21.67
N THR A 329 11.41 -12.14 21.48
CA THR A 329 10.86 -13.01 22.52
C THR A 329 11.59 -14.35 22.63
N GLY A 330 12.19 -14.82 21.53
CA GLY A 330 12.78 -16.15 21.44
C GLY A 330 11.75 -17.27 21.43
N LEU A 331 10.51 -17.03 20.99
CA LEU A 331 9.41 -17.99 20.99
C LEU A 331 8.82 -18.15 19.59
N ALA A 332 8.65 -19.38 19.12
CA ALA A 332 7.89 -19.70 17.92
C ALA A 332 7.03 -20.95 18.13
N PRO A 333 5.92 -21.11 17.41
CA PRO A 333 5.14 -22.34 17.44
C PRO A 333 5.89 -23.44 16.68
N ARG A 334 5.50 -24.68 16.89
CA ARG A 334 5.97 -25.82 16.10
C ARG A 334 5.64 -25.61 14.61
N SER A 335 4.43 -25.11 14.32
CA SER A 335 4.02 -24.66 13.01
C SER A 335 3.04 -23.50 13.15
N PHE A 336 3.12 -22.52 12.23
CA PHE A 336 2.13 -21.47 12.08
C PHE A 336 0.85 -21.95 11.39
N TYR A 337 0.83 -23.21 10.91
CA TYR A 337 -0.24 -23.75 10.08
C TYR A 337 -0.99 -24.87 10.77
N ALA A 338 -2.30 -24.97 10.46
CA ALA A 338 -3.17 -26.01 10.99
C ALA A 338 -2.79 -27.39 10.43
N THR A 339 -2.68 -28.38 11.33
CA THR A 339 -2.21 -29.74 11.02
C THR A 339 -3.31 -30.71 10.61
N ASP A 340 -4.58 -30.37 10.80
CA ASP A 340 -5.76 -31.21 10.54
C ASP A 340 -6.38 -30.99 9.14
N THR A 341 -5.67 -30.30 8.27
CA THR A 341 -6.15 -29.92 6.92
C THR A 341 -5.99 -31.02 5.88
N GLY A 342 -5.21 -32.06 6.16
CA GLY A 342 -4.83 -33.08 5.17
C GLY A 342 -3.75 -32.64 4.19
N ALA A 343 -3.13 -31.47 4.40
CA ALA A 343 -2.00 -31.00 3.58
C ALA A 343 -0.80 -31.96 3.73
N PRO A 344 0.06 -32.07 2.70
CA PRO A 344 1.33 -32.77 2.81
C PRO A 344 2.18 -32.20 3.95
N THR A 345 3.06 -33.03 4.54
CA THR A 345 3.91 -32.60 5.66
C THR A 345 5.38 -32.83 5.35
N ASP A 346 6.22 -31.99 5.98
CA ASP A 346 7.67 -32.15 5.98
C ASP A 346 8.11 -33.36 6.84
N GLU A 347 9.44 -33.60 6.93
CA GLU A 347 10.03 -34.67 7.74
C GLU A 347 9.76 -34.50 9.24
N GLN A 348 9.43 -33.29 9.71
CA GLN A 348 9.08 -32.97 11.09
C GLN A 348 7.57 -33.11 11.36
N GLY A 349 6.77 -33.42 10.33
CA GLY A 349 5.32 -33.53 10.40
C GLY A 349 4.59 -32.18 10.46
N ARG A 350 5.24 -31.11 10.01
CA ARG A 350 4.61 -29.77 9.86
C ARG A 350 3.96 -29.70 8.47
N PRO A 351 2.80 -29.04 8.31
CA PRO A 351 2.19 -28.84 7.00
C PRO A 351 3.14 -28.10 6.04
N LEU A 352 3.26 -28.58 4.81
CA LEU A 352 3.90 -27.82 3.74
C LEU A 352 3.01 -26.62 3.41
N ALA A 353 3.59 -25.45 3.31
CA ALA A 353 2.89 -24.21 3.03
C ALA A 353 3.78 -23.25 2.23
N HIS A 354 3.15 -22.28 1.61
CA HIS A 354 3.80 -21.27 0.77
C HIS A 354 3.70 -19.87 1.37
N TYR A 355 4.59 -18.97 1.00
CA TYR A 355 4.58 -17.56 1.35
C TYR A 355 4.67 -16.65 0.12
N ASP A 356 3.64 -15.85 -0.11
CA ASP A 356 3.45 -15.06 -1.34
C ASP A 356 4.30 -13.79 -1.46
N GLY A 357 5.05 -13.41 -0.42
CA GLY A 357 5.82 -12.17 -0.41
C GLY A 357 6.96 -12.13 -1.44
N LEU A 358 7.24 -10.94 -1.96
CA LEU A 358 8.36 -10.67 -2.88
C LEU A 358 9.22 -9.48 -2.42
N PRO A 359 10.55 -9.47 -2.72
CA PRO A 359 11.43 -8.37 -2.38
C PRO A 359 11.02 -7.04 -3.00
N ALA A 360 11.18 -5.94 -2.26
CA ALA A 360 10.75 -4.61 -2.68
C ALA A 360 11.44 -4.10 -3.95
N ASP A 361 12.71 -4.38 -4.11
CA ASP A 361 13.49 -4.05 -5.31
C ASP A 361 12.97 -4.78 -6.54
N PHE A 362 12.74 -6.09 -6.44
CA PHE A 362 12.17 -6.86 -7.53
C PHE A 362 10.78 -6.33 -7.90
N SER A 363 9.90 -6.13 -6.92
CA SER A 363 8.55 -5.63 -7.14
C SER A 363 8.54 -4.25 -7.80
N ALA A 364 9.41 -3.32 -7.35
CA ALA A 364 9.52 -1.98 -7.94
C ALA A 364 10.04 -2.02 -9.39
N ALA A 365 11.06 -2.82 -9.66
CA ALA A 365 11.63 -2.98 -11.00
C ALA A 365 10.61 -3.62 -11.97
N ALA A 366 9.90 -4.67 -11.54
CA ALA A 366 8.86 -5.34 -12.32
C ALA A 366 7.72 -4.39 -12.68
N ILE A 367 7.16 -3.67 -11.67
CA ILE A 367 6.11 -2.68 -11.89
C ILE A 367 6.57 -1.59 -12.87
N THR A 368 7.79 -1.04 -12.67
CA THR A 368 8.30 0.05 -13.51
C THR A 368 8.58 -0.42 -14.93
N SER A 369 9.04 -1.65 -15.12
CA SER A 369 9.22 -2.25 -16.43
C SER A 369 7.90 -2.39 -17.17
N ILE A 370 6.93 -3.11 -16.58
CA ILE A 370 5.61 -3.37 -17.19
C ILE A 370 4.85 -2.05 -17.44
N ALA A 371 4.85 -1.13 -16.46
CA ALA A 371 4.18 0.16 -16.58
C ALA A 371 4.89 1.13 -17.52
N GLY A 372 6.17 0.95 -17.75
CA GLY A 372 6.97 1.80 -18.63
C GLY A 372 6.82 1.50 -20.12
N ASP A 373 6.32 0.32 -20.44
CA ASP A 373 6.05 -0.09 -21.81
C ASP A 373 4.77 0.54 -22.35
N ASP A 374 4.46 0.27 -23.61
CA ASP A 374 3.29 0.86 -24.28
C ASP A 374 1.99 0.29 -23.65
N VAL A 375 1.40 1.06 -22.74
CA VAL A 375 0.20 0.64 -22.02
C VAL A 375 -1.02 0.92 -22.87
N ALA A 376 -1.52 -0.13 -23.50
CA ALA A 376 -2.82 -0.10 -24.15
C ALA A 376 -3.83 -0.93 -23.35
N GLY A 377 -5.04 -0.42 -23.16
CA GLY A 377 -6.12 -1.17 -22.52
C GLY A 377 -6.09 -1.13 -20.99
N TYR A 378 -6.80 -2.08 -20.39
CA TYR A 378 -6.84 -2.31 -18.95
C TYR A 378 -6.20 -3.65 -18.67
N ARG A 379 -5.16 -3.66 -17.84
CA ARG A 379 -4.41 -4.87 -17.48
C ARG A 379 -4.25 -4.95 -15.97
N THR A 380 -4.33 -6.16 -15.45
CA THR A 380 -4.11 -6.45 -14.04
C THR A 380 -3.03 -7.50 -13.86
N PHE A 381 -2.23 -7.37 -12.80
CA PHE A 381 -1.11 -8.23 -12.48
C PHE A 381 -1.13 -8.52 -10.98
N ASP A 382 -1.18 -9.78 -10.61
CA ASP A 382 -1.10 -10.22 -9.22
C ASP A 382 0.38 -10.48 -8.89
N ILE A 383 1.00 -9.54 -8.13
CA ILE A 383 2.44 -9.60 -7.78
C ILE A 383 2.61 -10.57 -6.63
N LEU A 384 2.74 -11.83 -6.96
CA LEU A 384 2.87 -12.93 -6.02
C LEU A 384 4.10 -13.78 -6.34
N ASN A 385 4.57 -14.49 -5.33
CA ASN A 385 5.58 -15.53 -5.49
C ASN A 385 4.89 -16.79 -6.07
N PRO A 386 5.14 -17.18 -7.35
CA PRO A 386 4.46 -18.31 -7.98
C PRO A 386 5.14 -19.66 -7.67
N HIS A 387 6.27 -19.67 -6.95
CA HIS A 387 7.05 -20.87 -6.71
C HIS A 387 6.37 -21.78 -5.71
N ASP A 388 6.13 -23.02 -6.09
CA ASP A 388 5.67 -24.10 -5.18
C ASP A 388 6.91 -24.79 -4.60
N ASP A 389 7.58 -24.13 -3.67
CA ASP A 389 8.87 -24.51 -3.11
C ASP A 389 8.82 -24.76 -1.58
N ASP A 390 7.62 -24.82 -1.01
CA ASP A 390 7.34 -25.07 0.41
C ASP A 390 8.03 -24.08 1.36
N ILE A 391 8.41 -22.89 0.88
CA ILE A 391 8.99 -21.84 1.70
C ILE A 391 7.87 -21.08 2.41
N SER A 392 7.84 -21.20 3.74
CA SER A 392 6.75 -20.76 4.59
C SER A 392 7.26 -20.04 5.85
N LEU A 393 6.35 -19.59 6.71
CA LEU A 393 6.70 -19.00 8.01
C LEU A 393 7.51 -19.96 8.87
N ASP A 394 7.23 -21.26 8.80
CA ASP A 394 7.99 -22.29 9.53
C ASP A 394 9.44 -22.37 9.03
N THR A 395 9.61 -22.31 7.71
CA THR A 395 10.93 -22.29 7.06
C THR A 395 11.74 -21.06 7.50
N PHE A 396 11.09 -19.88 7.59
CA PHE A 396 11.77 -18.67 8.08
C PHE A 396 12.21 -18.78 9.53
N VAL A 397 11.45 -19.45 10.40
CA VAL A 397 11.87 -19.72 11.78
C VAL A 397 13.08 -20.65 11.81
N ASP A 398 13.11 -21.68 10.97
CA ASP A 398 14.27 -22.57 10.86
C ASP A 398 15.53 -21.79 10.42
N TRP A 399 15.40 -20.92 9.41
CA TRP A 399 16.50 -20.07 8.98
C TRP A 399 16.97 -19.07 10.04
N LEU A 400 16.05 -18.51 10.85
CA LEU A 400 16.41 -17.69 12.00
C LEU A 400 17.26 -18.47 13.04
N ARG A 401 16.88 -19.72 13.33
CA ARG A 401 17.60 -20.59 14.26
C ARG A 401 18.97 -20.96 13.71
N ASP A 402 19.04 -21.29 12.43
CA ASP A 402 20.30 -21.60 11.74
C ASP A 402 21.24 -20.38 11.68
N ALA A 403 20.69 -19.17 11.59
CA ALA A 403 21.44 -17.92 11.70
C ALA A 403 21.90 -17.60 13.15
N GLY A 404 21.62 -18.50 14.11
CA GLY A 404 22.05 -18.40 15.49
C GLY A 404 21.04 -17.77 16.44
N CYS A 405 19.80 -17.53 16.02
CA CYS A 405 18.76 -17.05 16.92
C CYS A 405 18.35 -18.13 17.92
N THR A 406 18.37 -17.80 19.23
CA THR A 406 17.87 -18.70 20.25
C THR A 406 16.35 -18.61 20.27
N ILE A 407 15.69 -19.60 19.68
CA ILE A 407 14.23 -19.68 19.59
C ILE A 407 13.79 -21.01 20.15
N GLU A 408 12.98 -20.96 21.20
CA GLU A 408 12.25 -22.11 21.76
C GLU A 408 11.05 -22.40 20.86
N ILE A 409 10.92 -23.66 20.44
CA ILE A 409 9.76 -24.16 19.72
C ILE A 409 8.77 -24.69 20.74
N VAL A 410 7.55 -24.16 20.72
CA VAL A 410 6.44 -24.59 21.58
C VAL A 410 5.52 -25.48 20.76
N ASP A 411 5.31 -26.71 21.23
CA ASP A 411 4.56 -27.73 20.46
C ASP A 411 3.06 -27.44 20.38
N ASP A 412 2.47 -26.95 21.47
CA ASP A 412 1.06 -26.57 21.53
C ASP A 412 0.89 -25.12 21.08
N TYR A 413 -0.01 -24.91 20.09
CA TYR A 413 -0.21 -23.58 19.48
C TYR A 413 -0.84 -22.59 20.46
N ASP A 414 -1.83 -23.02 21.25
CA ASP A 414 -2.51 -22.15 22.21
C ASP A 414 -1.56 -21.76 23.36
N GLU A 415 -0.73 -22.70 23.85
CA GLU A 415 0.34 -22.40 24.81
C GLU A 415 1.36 -21.41 24.22
N TRP A 416 1.76 -21.61 22.96
CA TRP A 416 2.64 -20.65 22.29
C TRP A 416 2.02 -19.28 22.23
N PHE A 417 0.78 -19.17 21.77
CA PHE A 417 0.11 -17.87 21.59
C PHE A 417 -0.03 -17.12 22.91
N GLU A 418 -0.38 -17.79 23.99
CA GLU A 418 -0.46 -17.21 25.33
C GLU A 418 0.91 -16.69 25.81
N ARG A 419 1.95 -17.53 25.74
CA ARG A 419 3.32 -17.18 26.17
C ARG A 419 3.91 -16.07 25.30
N PHE A 420 3.74 -16.16 23.98
CA PHE A 420 4.24 -15.20 23.02
C PHE A 420 3.57 -13.84 23.23
N SER A 421 2.24 -13.81 23.40
CA SER A 421 1.48 -12.59 23.63
C SER A 421 1.92 -11.88 24.92
N ALA A 422 2.12 -12.62 25.99
CA ALA A 422 2.65 -12.07 27.23
C ALA A 422 4.07 -11.51 27.06
N ALA A 423 4.96 -12.27 26.40
CA ALA A 423 6.34 -11.86 26.18
C ALA A 423 6.46 -10.61 25.30
N VAL A 424 5.61 -10.48 24.25
CA VAL A 424 5.57 -9.30 23.38
C VAL A 424 5.15 -8.06 24.15
N GLN A 425 4.19 -8.17 25.09
CA GLN A 425 3.76 -7.05 25.94
C GLN A 425 4.87 -6.57 26.90
N GLU A 426 5.76 -7.45 27.32
CA GLU A 426 6.87 -7.14 28.22
C GLU A 426 8.14 -6.61 27.52
N LEU A 427 8.15 -6.58 26.17
CA LEU A 427 9.29 -6.04 25.43
C LEU A 427 9.57 -4.58 25.80
N PRO A 428 10.84 -4.13 25.76
CA PRO A 428 11.20 -2.73 25.88
C PRO A 428 10.42 -1.87 24.89
N GLU A 429 10.08 -0.64 25.29
CA GLU A 429 9.20 0.27 24.51
C GLU A 429 9.55 0.37 23.03
N LYS A 430 10.86 0.52 22.71
CA LYS A 430 11.33 0.60 21.34
C LYS A 430 11.01 -0.65 20.51
N GLN A 431 11.14 -1.85 21.11
CA GLN A 431 10.80 -3.09 20.43
C GLN A 431 9.29 -3.31 20.39
N ARG A 432 8.61 -3.03 21.51
CA ARG A 432 7.16 -3.19 21.65
C ARG A 432 6.38 -2.36 20.64
N SER A 433 6.75 -1.11 20.41
CA SER A 433 6.10 -0.22 19.42
C SER A 433 6.22 -0.73 17.98
N HIS A 434 7.26 -1.52 17.69
CA HIS A 434 7.49 -2.13 16.37
C HIS A 434 7.17 -3.63 16.33
N SER A 435 6.68 -4.20 17.44
CA SER A 435 6.33 -5.63 17.55
C SER A 435 4.98 -5.95 16.87
N LEU A 436 4.68 -7.24 16.86
CA LEU A 436 3.40 -7.76 16.37
C LEU A 436 2.19 -7.37 17.25
N LEU A 437 2.40 -6.78 18.42
CA LEU A 437 1.35 -6.52 19.40
C LEU A 437 0.05 -5.92 18.84
N PRO A 438 0.07 -4.89 17.96
CA PRO A 438 -1.16 -4.34 17.40
C PRO A 438 -1.92 -5.29 16.45
N LEU A 439 -1.23 -6.32 15.93
CA LEU A 439 -1.75 -7.27 14.95
C LEU A 439 -1.74 -8.71 15.49
N ILE A 440 -1.51 -8.90 16.78
CA ILE A 440 -1.28 -10.20 17.38
C ILE A 440 -2.46 -11.16 17.23
N HIS A 441 -3.67 -10.61 17.18
CA HIS A 441 -4.90 -11.41 17.00
C HIS A 441 -4.97 -12.12 15.64
N SER A 442 -4.23 -11.66 14.62
CA SER A 442 -4.12 -12.35 13.34
C SER A 442 -3.47 -13.73 13.45
N TYR A 443 -2.78 -13.98 14.56
CA TYR A 443 -2.11 -15.25 14.88
C TYR A 443 -2.77 -15.98 16.06
N ALA A 444 -3.98 -15.61 16.46
CA ALA A 444 -4.70 -16.29 17.53
C ALA A 444 -5.03 -17.76 17.20
N HIS A 445 -5.09 -18.10 15.93
CA HIS A 445 -5.30 -19.47 15.44
C HIS A 445 -4.29 -19.79 14.35
N PRO A 446 -3.93 -21.08 14.15
CA PRO A 446 -3.06 -21.51 13.05
C PRO A 446 -3.69 -21.12 11.70
N GLN A 447 -2.82 -20.71 10.77
CA GLN A 447 -3.25 -20.37 9.41
C GLN A 447 -3.58 -21.63 8.60
N HIS A 448 -4.41 -21.51 7.58
CA HIS A 448 -4.63 -22.61 6.65
C HIS A 448 -3.40 -22.72 5.72
N PRO A 449 -2.77 -23.91 5.58
CA PRO A 449 -1.65 -24.08 4.65
C PRO A 449 -2.15 -23.99 3.22
N SER A 450 -1.46 -23.22 2.39
CA SER A 450 -1.67 -23.17 0.93
C SER A 450 -0.44 -23.70 0.21
N SER A 451 -0.63 -24.40 -0.89
CA SER A 451 0.44 -24.77 -1.81
C SER A 451 0.47 -23.76 -2.96
N GLY A 452 1.59 -23.10 -3.19
CA GLY A 452 1.73 -22.06 -4.21
C GLY A 452 0.94 -20.78 -3.90
N ALA A 453 0.94 -19.85 -4.85
CA ALA A 453 0.31 -18.53 -4.73
C ALA A 453 -1.18 -18.60 -4.38
N ILE A 454 -1.66 -17.70 -3.54
CA ILE A 454 -3.07 -17.64 -3.11
C ILE A 454 -4.04 -17.19 -4.21
N LEU A 455 -3.52 -16.51 -5.24
CA LEU A 455 -4.26 -16.09 -6.42
C LEU A 455 -3.49 -16.47 -7.69
N PRO A 456 -4.18 -16.55 -8.86
CA PRO A 456 -3.50 -16.69 -10.15
C PRO A 456 -2.54 -15.53 -10.39
N ALA A 457 -1.32 -15.84 -10.86
CA ALA A 457 -0.28 -14.83 -11.18
C ALA A 457 0.40 -15.11 -12.54
N ASP A 458 -0.31 -15.74 -13.46
CA ASP A 458 0.24 -16.16 -14.76
C ASP A 458 0.56 -14.96 -15.68
N GLU A 459 -0.27 -13.93 -15.66
CA GLU A 459 -0.06 -12.68 -16.42
C GLU A 459 1.19 -11.97 -15.91
N PHE A 460 1.34 -11.87 -14.58
CA PHE A 460 2.52 -11.28 -13.95
C PHE A 460 3.79 -12.09 -14.27
N ALA A 461 3.77 -13.40 -14.06
CA ALA A 461 4.90 -14.28 -14.34
C ALA A 461 5.32 -14.22 -15.81
N SER A 462 4.35 -14.19 -16.74
CA SER A 462 4.62 -14.03 -18.17
C SER A 462 5.24 -12.68 -18.53
N ALA A 463 4.87 -11.62 -17.81
CA ALA A 463 5.34 -10.26 -18.10
C ALA A 463 6.77 -9.99 -17.58
N VAL A 464 7.17 -10.61 -16.45
CA VAL A 464 8.49 -10.36 -15.84
C VAL A 464 9.52 -11.45 -16.15
N GLY A 465 9.08 -12.68 -16.45
CA GLY A 465 9.96 -13.81 -16.75
C GLY A 465 10.52 -14.43 -15.47
N ASP A 466 11.71 -14.05 -15.05
CA ASP A 466 12.41 -14.68 -13.92
C ASP A 466 12.01 -14.01 -12.58
N ILE A 467 11.25 -14.73 -11.76
CA ILE A 467 10.85 -14.28 -10.41
C ILE A 467 11.79 -14.91 -9.38
N PRO A 468 12.37 -14.12 -8.43
CA PRO A 468 13.32 -14.66 -7.49
C PRO A 468 12.66 -15.64 -6.50
N HIS A 469 13.35 -16.74 -6.20
CA HIS A 469 13.02 -17.58 -5.06
C HIS A 469 13.37 -16.87 -3.76
N LEU A 470 12.56 -17.05 -2.73
CA LEU A 470 12.91 -16.65 -1.38
C LEU A 470 14.01 -17.58 -0.85
N GLY A 471 15.03 -17.02 -0.21
CA GLY A 471 16.15 -17.78 0.29
C GLY A 471 16.55 -17.39 1.71
N ARG A 472 17.44 -18.19 2.30
CA ARG A 472 17.99 -17.94 3.65
C ARG A 472 18.60 -16.54 3.76
N GLU A 473 19.21 -16.04 2.72
CA GLU A 473 19.84 -14.70 2.65
C GLU A 473 18.84 -13.57 2.94
N LEU A 474 17.55 -13.76 2.62
CA LEU A 474 16.50 -12.80 2.96
C LEU A 474 16.36 -12.66 4.49
N ILE A 475 16.32 -13.79 5.22
CA ILE A 475 16.18 -13.78 6.67
C ILE A 475 17.46 -13.27 7.36
N GLU A 476 18.64 -13.62 6.84
CA GLU A 476 19.91 -13.06 7.30
C GLU A 476 19.94 -11.53 7.10
N LYS A 477 19.40 -11.04 5.95
CA LYS A 477 19.21 -9.62 5.67
C LYS A 477 18.25 -8.95 6.67
N TYR A 478 17.09 -9.57 6.98
CA TYR A 478 16.18 -9.08 8.01
C TYR A 478 16.87 -8.92 9.36
N LEU A 479 17.64 -9.91 9.79
CA LEU A 479 18.40 -9.85 11.05
C LEU A 479 19.42 -8.70 11.04
N ALA A 480 20.18 -8.56 9.96
CA ALA A 480 21.17 -7.49 9.81
C ALA A 480 20.50 -6.10 9.87
N ASP A 481 19.37 -5.94 9.20
CA ASP A 481 18.63 -4.70 9.17
C ASP A 481 17.96 -4.35 10.52
N LEU A 482 17.39 -5.34 11.21
CA LEU A 482 16.85 -5.15 12.56
C LEU A 482 17.94 -4.72 13.55
N VAL A 483 19.16 -5.26 13.39
CA VAL A 483 20.34 -4.81 14.17
C VAL A 483 20.75 -3.40 13.80
N ALA A 484 20.80 -3.06 12.50
CA ALA A 484 21.16 -1.72 12.02
C ALA A 484 20.17 -0.65 12.51
N LEU A 485 18.87 -0.98 12.57
CA LEU A 485 17.81 -0.13 13.11
C LEU A 485 17.82 -0.09 14.67
N GLY A 486 18.68 -0.89 15.31
CA GLY A 486 18.76 -1.00 16.76
C GLY A 486 17.49 -1.57 17.40
N LEU A 487 16.75 -2.41 16.67
CA LEU A 487 15.55 -3.11 17.15
C LEU A 487 15.89 -4.43 17.81
N VAL A 488 17.00 -5.06 17.44
CA VAL A 488 17.58 -6.21 18.14
C VAL A 488 19.07 -5.96 18.40
N SER A 489 19.61 -6.63 19.43
CA SER A 489 21.02 -6.50 19.77
C SER A 489 21.88 -7.32 18.81
N LYS A 490 23.06 -6.79 18.47
CA LYS A 490 24.09 -7.57 17.79
C LYS A 490 24.51 -8.72 18.73
N ARG A 491 24.43 -9.94 18.25
CA ARG A 491 24.84 -11.14 18.99
C ARG A 491 26.35 -11.31 18.97
#